data_1dcb8b31f01a92e96697b6d413b5a100
#
_entry.id   1dcb8b31f01a92e96697b6d413b5a100
#
_cell.length_a   1.000
_cell.length_b   1.000
_cell.length_c   1.000
_cell.angle_alpha   90.00
_cell.angle_beta   90.00
_cell.angle_gamma   90.00
#
_symmetry.space_group_name_H-M   'P 1'
#
loop_
_entity.id
_entity.type
_entity.pdbx_description
1 polymer ?
#
loop_
_entity_poly.entity_id
_entity_poly.type
_entity_poly.pdbx_seq_one_letter_code
_entity_poly.pdbx_strand_id
1 'polypeptide(L)'
;MSPVTFASVRIEKEYEELQLKRPELRVMVDEFADKATDDYGWVPCITSIWRSPAEQAEIDRNSAVMGRPKGSTSPHSVWQAVDFRTRGVRQAIVDGMVKWAQDRWEYNPADRSKPVAYAKPHGDGPHCHLQVKPGVTRLRNVG
;
A
#
# COMPACT_ATOMS: atom_id res chain seq x y z
N MET A 1 13.25 9.97 10.02
CA MET A 1 13.32 9.27 8.72
C MET A 1 12.84 7.85 8.89
N SER A 2 11.84 7.46 8.14
CA SER A 2 11.22 6.14 8.30
C SER A 2 12.09 5.05 7.72
N PRO A 3 12.22 3.90 8.40
CA PRO A 3 13.07 2.82 7.94
C PRO A 3 12.37 2.00 6.85
N VAL A 4 12.64 2.33 5.61
CA VAL A 4 12.15 1.57 4.44
C VAL A 4 13.31 1.28 3.51
N THR A 5 13.18 0.20 2.73
CA THR A 5 14.06 -0.11 1.63
C THR A 5 13.23 -0.11 0.34
N PHE A 6 13.89 -0.17 -0.80
CA PHE A 6 13.25 -0.06 -2.10
C PHE A 6 13.70 -1.18 -3.01
N ALA A 7 12.79 -1.72 -3.80
CA ALA A 7 13.10 -2.78 -4.74
C ALA A 7 13.94 -2.28 -5.92
N SER A 8 13.89 -0.97 -6.22
CA SER A 8 14.68 -0.38 -7.31
C SER A 8 14.90 1.11 -7.07
N VAL A 9 15.85 1.69 -7.82
CA VAL A 9 16.12 3.13 -7.81
C VAL A 9 14.88 3.91 -8.28
N ARG A 10 14.14 3.36 -9.24
CA ARG A 10 12.90 3.98 -9.72
C ARG A 10 11.90 4.16 -8.59
N ILE A 11 11.72 3.14 -7.77
CA ILE A 11 10.77 3.18 -6.65
C ILE A 11 11.23 4.18 -5.59
N GLU A 12 12.53 4.24 -5.32
CA GLU A 12 13.07 5.24 -4.39
C GLU A 12 12.75 6.66 -4.83
N LYS A 13 12.89 6.95 -6.13
CA LYS A 13 12.55 8.25 -6.68
C LYS A 13 11.04 8.51 -6.60
N GLU A 14 10.23 7.50 -6.87
CA GLU A 14 8.77 7.61 -6.74
C GLU A 14 8.37 7.90 -5.29
N TYR A 15 9.08 7.34 -4.32
CA TYR A 15 8.82 7.60 -2.91
C TYR A 15 9.09 9.06 -2.56
N GLU A 16 10.14 9.64 -3.12
CA GLU A 16 10.42 11.07 -2.96
C GLU A 16 9.32 11.92 -3.58
N GLU A 17 8.86 11.55 -4.78
CA GLU A 17 7.78 12.26 -5.45
C GLU A 17 6.43 12.10 -4.73
N LEU A 18 6.23 10.99 -4.04
CA LEU A 18 4.98 10.73 -3.32
C LEU A 18 4.66 11.85 -2.32
N GLN A 19 5.68 12.43 -1.69
CA GLN A 19 5.49 13.51 -0.75
C GLN A 19 4.81 14.72 -1.39
N LEU A 20 5.05 14.95 -2.69
CA LEU A 20 4.43 16.05 -3.44
C LEU A 20 3.10 15.63 -4.05
N LYS A 21 3.02 14.39 -4.54
CA LYS A 21 1.84 13.89 -5.25
C LYS A 21 0.71 13.49 -4.30
N ARG A 22 1.05 12.91 -3.16
CA ARG A 22 0.06 12.40 -2.19
C ARG A 22 0.66 12.38 -0.79
N PRO A 23 0.80 13.56 -0.16
CA PRO A 23 1.44 13.65 1.16
C PRO A 23 0.74 12.81 2.23
N GLU A 24 -0.57 12.67 2.20
CA GLU A 24 -1.30 11.85 3.17
C GLU A 24 -0.92 10.37 3.08
N LEU A 25 -0.66 9.86 1.89
CA LEU A 25 -0.20 8.48 1.74
C LEU A 25 1.25 8.35 2.24
N ARG A 26 2.10 9.34 1.97
CA ARG A 26 3.48 9.32 2.46
C ARG A 26 3.53 9.26 3.98
N VAL A 27 2.70 10.05 4.66
CA VAL A 27 2.61 10.02 6.13
C VAL A 27 2.17 8.63 6.60
N MET A 28 1.17 8.05 5.96
CA MET A 28 0.67 6.72 6.31
C MET A 28 1.76 5.65 6.14
N VAL A 29 2.50 5.69 5.04
CA VAL A 29 3.61 4.76 4.78
C VAL A 29 4.69 4.91 5.85
N ASP A 30 5.05 6.13 6.19
CA ASP A 30 6.07 6.39 7.20
C ASP A 30 5.65 5.85 8.58
N GLU A 31 4.41 6.05 8.97
CA GLU A 31 3.89 5.52 10.24
C GLU A 31 3.84 3.99 10.23
N PHE A 32 3.42 3.40 9.11
CA PHE A 32 3.41 1.95 8.95
C PHE A 32 4.82 1.37 9.10
N ALA A 33 5.80 1.97 8.43
CA ALA A 33 7.18 1.52 8.48
C ALA A 33 7.78 1.64 9.88
N ASP A 34 7.50 2.74 10.57
CA ASP A 34 7.98 2.93 11.95
C ASP A 34 7.39 1.88 12.89
N LYS A 35 6.10 1.62 12.78
CA LYS A 35 5.42 0.60 13.60
C LYS A 35 5.98 -0.80 13.34
N ALA A 36 6.14 -1.16 12.06
CA ALA A 36 6.66 -2.46 11.68
C ALA A 36 8.08 -2.68 12.22
N THR A 37 8.92 -1.66 12.12
CA THR A 37 10.30 -1.73 12.59
C THR A 37 10.37 -1.77 14.11
N ASP A 38 9.65 -0.90 14.78
CA ASP A 38 9.71 -0.76 16.24
C ASP A 38 9.12 -1.97 16.96
N ASP A 39 8.00 -2.51 16.47
CA ASP A 39 7.30 -3.60 17.15
C ASP A 39 7.74 -4.98 16.71
N TYR A 40 8.18 -5.14 15.45
CA TYR A 40 8.43 -6.45 14.87
C TYR A 40 9.83 -6.61 14.26
N GLY A 41 10.63 -5.54 14.22
CA GLY A 41 11.93 -5.60 13.56
C GLY A 41 11.83 -5.75 12.04
N TRP A 42 10.67 -5.45 11.46
CA TRP A 42 10.44 -5.54 10.02
C TRP A 42 10.67 -4.18 9.37
N VAL A 43 11.73 -4.08 8.54
CA VAL A 43 11.98 -2.91 7.70
C VAL A 43 11.32 -3.18 6.36
N PRO A 44 10.17 -2.54 6.06
CA PRO A 44 9.45 -2.84 4.82
C PRO A 44 10.24 -2.49 3.57
N CYS A 45 10.12 -3.33 2.55
CA CYS A 45 10.67 -3.06 1.22
C CYS A 45 9.53 -2.68 0.29
N ILE A 46 9.58 -1.46 -0.22
CA ILE A 46 8.54 -0.96 -1.13
C ILE A 46 8.81 -1.51 -2.53
N THR A 47 7.81 -2.17 -3.10
CA THR A 47 7.91 -2.81 -4.40
C THR A 47 7.10 -2.13 -5.49
N SER A 48 6.12 -1.32 -5.13
CA SER A 48 5.28 -0.61 -6.10
C SER A 48 4.69 0.64 -5.47
N ILE A 49 4.76 1.76 -6.17
CA ILE A 49 4.12 3.02 -5.78
C ILE A 49 3.25 3.51 -6.93
N TRP A 50 3.88 3.86 -8.04
CA TRP A 50 3.16 4.37 -9.21
C TRP A 50 3.29 3.43 -10.39
N ARG A 51 2.19 3.29 -11.13
CA ARG A 51 2.14 2.55 -12.39
C ARG A 51 1.50 3.44 -13.43
N SER A 52 2.10 3.47 -14.62
CA SER A 52 1.44 4.13 -15.74
C SER A 52 0.19 3.36 -16.13
N PRO A 53 -0.79 4.03 -16.77
CA PRO A 53 -1.97 3.31 -17.27
C PRO A 53 -1.61 2.13 -18.20
N ALA A 54 -0.54 2.27 -19.00
CA ALA A 54 -0.08 1.20 -19.87
C ALA A 54 0.46 0.01 -19.08
N GLU A 55 1.24 0.25 -18.03
CA GLU A 55 1.75 -0.81 -17.16
C GLU A 55 0.62 -1.54 -16.45
N GLN A 56 -0.38 -0.80 -15.97
CA GLN A 56 -1.52 -1.39 -15.30
C GLN A 56 -2.35 -2.24 -16.25
N ALA A 57 -2.54 -1.78 -17.49
CA ALA A 57 -3.25 -2.54 -18.52
C ALA A 57 -2.55 -3.86 -18.81
N GLU A 58 -1.21 -3.87 -18.83
CA GLU A 58 -0.43 -5.09 -19.04
C GLU A 58 -0.63 -6.09 -17.90
N ILE A 59 -0.61 -5.61 -16.65
CA ILE A 59 -0.86 -6.44 -15.47
C ILE A 59 -2.27 -7.03 -15.53
N ASP A 60 -3.26 -6.22 -15.88
CA ASP A 60 -4.66 -6.66 -15.96
C ASP A 60 -4.86 -7.72 -17.05
N ARG A 61 -4.17 -7.60 -18.18
CA ARG A 61 -4.22 -8.61 -19.25
C ARG A 61 -3.63 -9.94 -18.80
N ASN A 62 -2.57 -9.90 -18.00
CA ASN A 62 -1.89 -11.11 -17.55
C ASN A 62 -2.58 -11.76 -16.35
N SER A 63 -3.47 -11.05 -15.68
CA SER A 63 -4.21 -11.51 -14.50
C SER A 63 -5.65 -11.85 -14.86
N ALA A 64 -5.82 -12.88 -15.71
CA ALA A 64 -7.14 -13.25 -16.25
C ALA A 64 -8.20 -13.53 -15.18
N VAL A 65 -7.78 -13.94 -13.99
CA VAL A 65 -8.71 -14.35 -12.92
C VAL A 65 -9.14 -13.19 -12.04
N MET A 66 -8.32 -12.14 -11.97
CA MET A 66 -8.52 -11.02 -11.04
C MET A 66 -8.71 -9.70 -11.78
N GLY A 67 -9.15 -9.78 -13.02
CA GLY A 67 -9.35 -8.58 -13.82
C GLY A 67 -10.25 -7.56 -13.13
N ARG A 68 -9.83 -6.31 -13.15
CA ARG A 68 -10.69 -5.22 -12.71
C ARG A 68 -11.84 -5.05 -13.68
N PRO A 69 -12.94 -4.49 -13.23
CA PRO A 69 -13.98 -4.06 -14.17
C PRO A 69 -13.35 -3.17 -15.24
N LYS A 70 -13.75 -3.38 -16.48
CA LYS A 70 -13.23 -2.62 -17.62
C LYS A 70 -13.46 -1.13 -17.36
N GLY A 71 -12.39 -0.34 -17.47
CA GLY A 71 -12.44 1.09 -17.26
C GLY A 71 -12.15 1.55 -15.84
N SER A 72 -11.94 0.62 -14.88
CA SER A 72 -11.58 1.01 -13.52
C SER A 72 -10.11 1.46 -13.47
N THR A 73 -9.81 2.44 -12.60
CA THR A 73 -8.46 2.96 -12.40
C THR A 73 -7.82 2.29 -11.18
N SER A 74 -6.60 1.79 -11.34
CA SER A 74 -5.84 1.27 -10.21
C SER A 74 -5.43 2.41 -9.28
N PRO A 75 -5.49 2.22 -7.95
CA PRO A 75 -4.96 3.22 -7.00
C PRO A 75 -3.49 3.57 -7.26
N HIS A 76 -2.67 2.62 -7.74
CA HIS A 76 -1.28 2.90 -8.09
C HIS A 76 -1.15 3.90 -9.24
N SER A 77 -2.08 3.90 -10.20
CA SER A 77 -2.02 4.80 -11.35
C SER A 77 -2.31 6.26 -11.00
N VAL A 78 -2.82 6.52 -9.79
CA VAL A 78 -3.15 7.87 -9.33
C VAL A 78 -2.46 8.22 -8.01
N TRP A 79 -1.35 7.55 -7.70
CA TRP A 79 -0.55 7.79 -6.50
C TRP A 79 -1.33 7.60 -5.19
N GLN A 80 -2.19 6.59 -5.15
CA GLN A 80 -3.06 6.35 -3.98
C GLN A 80 -2.74 5.05 -3.25
N ALA A 81 -1.73 4.31 -3.69
CA ALA A 81 -1.38 3.03 -3.07
C ALA A 81 0.12 2.75 -3.10
N VAL A 82 0.57 1.97 -2.10
CA VAL A 82 1.95 1.48 -2.00
C VAL A 82 1.89 0.01 -1.64
N ASP A 83 2.73 -0.80 -2.27
CA ASP A 83 2.89 -2.21 -1.95
C ASP A 83 4.22 -2.45 -1.25
N PHE A 84 4.21 -3.31 -0.23
CA PHE A 84 5.39 -3.75 0.51
C PHE A 84 5.59 -5.24 0.31
N ARG A 85 6.85 -5.67 0.12
CA ARG A 85 7.18 -7.10 0.03
C ARG A 85 6.94 -7.78 1.38
N THR A 86 6.28 -8.93 1.35
CA THR A 86 6.06 -9.73 2.56
C THR A 86 6.81 -11.08 2.52
N ARG A 87 7.53 -11.37 1.43
CA ARG A 87 8.33 -12.59 1.34
C ARG A 87 9.38 -12.61 2.45
N GLY A 88 9.46 -13.72 3.19
CA GLY A 88 10.39 -13.85 4.29
C GLY A 88 9.93 -13.23 5.60
N VAL A 89 8.76 -12.60 5.61
CA VAL A 89 8.17 -12.03 6.82
C VAL A 89 7.16 -13.03 7.37
N ARG A 90 7.20 -13.27 8.69
CA ARG A 90 6.24 -14.19 9.32
C ARG A 90 4.81 -13.72 9.06
N GLN A 91 3.92 -14.65 8.76
CA GLN A 91 2.52 -14.33 8.49
C GLN A 91 1.85 -13.59 9.65
N ALA A 92 2.18 -13.97 10.89
CA ALA A 92 1.65 -13.30 12.07
C ALA A 92 2.02 -11.81 12.13
N ILE A 93 3.21 -11.46 11.66
CA ILE A 93 3.67 -10.06 11.61
C ILE A 93 2.88 -9.30 10.55
N VAL A 94 2.74 -9.89 9.36
CA VAL A 94 1.97 -9.29 8.26
C VAL A 94 0.53 -9.06 8.70
N ASP A 95 -0.10 -10.08 9.29
CA ASP A 95 -1.49 -9.99 9.76
C ASP A 95 -1.64 -8.93 10.85
N GLY A 96 -0.68 -8.86 11.78
CA GLY A 96 -0.68 -7.87 12.85
C GLY A 96 -0.57 -6.45 12.31
N MET A 97 0.27 -6.24 11.31
CA MET A 97 0.43 -4.92 10.70
C MET A 97 -0.79 -4.50 9.88
N VAL A 98 -1.38 -5.44 9.15
CA VAL A 98 -2.61 -5.17 8.40
C VAL A 98 -3.73 -4.78 9.36
N LYS A 99 -3.89 -5.55 10.44
CA LYS A 99 -4.91 -5.24 11.46
C LYS A 99 -4.64 -3.88 12.12
N TRP A 100 -3.39 -3.60 12.46
CA TRP A 100 -3.03 -2.31 13.06
C TRP A 100 -3.42 -1.15 12.14
N ALA A 101 -3.13 -1.27 10.84
CA ALA A 101 -3.47 -0.22 9.88
C ALA A 101 -4.99 -0.08 9.75
N GLN A 102 -5.72 -1.21 9.66
CA GLN A 102 -7.18 -1.19 9.56
C GLN A 102 -7.84 -0.60 10.81
N ASP A 103 -7.25 -0.81 11.97
CA ASP A 103 -7.75 -0.25 13.24
C ASP A 103 -7.42 1.24 13.37
N ARG A 104 -6.34 1.68 12.74
CA ARG A 104 -5.87 3.06 12.84
C ARG A 104 -6.56 4.00 11.84
N TRP A 105 -6.74 3.53 10.60
CA TRP A 105 -7.34 4.35 9.56
C TRP A 105 -8.60 3.73 8.99
N GLU A 106 -9.51 4.60 8.56
CA GLU A 106 -10.72 4.21 7.85
C GLU A 106 -10.60 4.69 6.42
N TYR A 107 -10.59 3.75 5.46
CA TYR A 107 -10.40 4.08 4.05
C TYR A 107 -11.54 4.96 3.52
N ASN A 108 -12.77 4.51 3.75
CA ASN A 108 -13.96 5.24 3.30
C ASN A 108 -15.11 5.00 4.28
N PRO A 109 -15.50 6.02 5.08
CA PRO A 109 -16.60 5.88 6.03
C PRO A 109 -17.93 5.50 5.39
N ALA A 110 -18.13 5.83 4.10
CA ALA A 110 -19.35 5.51 3.38
C ALA A 110 -19.38 4.10 2.80
N ASP A 111 -18.21 3.43 2.73
CA ASP A 111 -18.10 2.07 2.19
C ASP A 111 -17.09 1.27 3.01
N ARG A 112 -17.57 0.60 4.04
CA ARG A 112 -16.71 -0.16 4.96
C ARG A 112 -16.18 -1.47 4.37
N SER A 113 -16.62 -1.84 3.17
CA SER A 113 -16.13 -3.05 2.51
C SER A 113 -14.71 -2.90 1.96
N LYS A 114 -14.22 -1.66 1.84
CA LYS A 114 -12.88 -1.38 1.31
C LYS A 114 -11.90 -1.05 2.42
N PRO A 115 -10.90 -1.92 2.65
CA PRO A 115 -9.92 -1.68 3.70
C PRO A 115 -8.81 -0.74 3.24
N VAL A 116 -8.17 -0.09 4.21
CA VAL A 116 -6.99 0.75 3.97
C VAL A 116 -5.77 -0.12 3.68
N ALA A 117 -5.73 -1.34 4.20
CA ALA A 117 -4.62 -2.26 4.04
C ALA A 117 -5.12 -3.70 3.92
N TYR A 118 -4.43 -4.49 3.12
CA TYR A 118 -4.66 -5.93 3.00
C TYR A 118 -3.41 -6.62 2.47
N ALA A 119 -3.30 -7.91 2.71
CA ALA A 119 -2.19 -8.71 2.23
C ALA A 119 -2.65 -9.62 1.10
N LYS A 120 -1.80 -9.75 0.08
CA LYS A 120 -1.99 -10.70 -1.02
C LYS A 120 -0.87 -11.75 -0.96
N PRO A 121 -1.16 -12.98 -0.53
CA PRO A 121 -0.13 -14.03 -0.45
C PRO A 121 0.20 -14.66 -1.79
N HIS A 122 -0.56 -14.36 -2.84
CA HIS A 122 -0.42 -14.98 -4.16
C HIS A 122 -0.23 -13.94 -5.25
N GLY A 123 0.24 -14.36 -6.42
CA GLY A 123 0.49 -13.51 -7.57
C GLY A 123 1.98 -13.34 -7.81
N ASP A 124 2.40 -12.20 -8.33
CA ASP A 124 3.79 -11.91 -8.71
C ASP A 124 4.73 -11.71 -7.52
N GLY A 125 4.36 -12.23 -6.38
CA GLY A 125 5.09 -12.14 -5.13
C GLY A 125 4.15 -11.67 -4.03
N PRO A 126 4.29 -12.27 -2.83
CA PRO A 126 3.45 -11.86 -1.70
C PRO A 126 3.75 -10.43 -1.31
N HIS A 127 2.70 -9.67 -1.06
CA HIS A 127 2.84 -8.26 -0.69
C HIS A 127 1.69 -7.79 0.19
N CYS A 128 1.93 -6.70 0.91
CA CYS A 128 0.93 -5.97 1.67
C CYS A 128 0.63 -4.68 0.93
N HIS A 129 -0.64 -4.39 0.73
CA HIS A 129 -1.12 -3.22 0.00
C HIS A 129 -1.67 -2.19 1.00
N LEU A 130 -1.24 -0.94 0.85
CA LEU A 130 -1.69 0.18 1.67
C LEU A 130 -2.22 1.26 0.73
N GLN A 131 -3.41 1.79 1.00
CA GLN A 131 -4.07 2.73 0.09
C GLN A 131 -4.82 3.83 0.81
N VAL A 132 -5.01 4.95 0.11
CA VAL A 132 -5.81 6.07 0.60
C VAL A 132 -6.83 6.49 -0.46
N LYS A 133 -7.95 7.04 -0.01
CA LYS A 133 -8.90 7.76 -0.85
C LYS A 133 -8.75 9.23 -0.48
N PRO A 134 -8.22 10.08 -1.38
CA PRO A 134 -7.90 11.46 -1.05
C PRO A 134 -9.12 12.24 -0.53
N GLY A 135 -8.91 12.96 0.57
CA GLY A 135 -9.96 13.77 1.19
C GLY A 135 -11.01 12.97 1.94
N VAL A 136 -10.90 11.62 1.97
CA VAL A 136 -11.89 10.73 2.58
C VAL A 136 -11.28 9.84 3.66
N THR A 137 -10.14 9.20 3.36
CA THR A 137 -9.43 8.35 4.34
C THR A 137 -9.04 9.18 5.55
N ARG A 138 -9.29 8.65 6.74
CA ARG A 138 -9.06 9.38 7.99
C ARG A 138 -8.66 8.43 9.13
N LEU A 139 -8.10 9.00 10.18
CA LEU A 139 -7.83 8.25 11.41
C LEU A 139 -9.15 7.83 12.06
N ARG A 140 -9.20 6.59 12.55
CA ARG A 140 -10.30 6.15 13.40
C ARG A 140 -10.14 6.72 14.80
N ASN A 141 -11.22 6.80 15.53
CA ASN A 141 -11.22 7.19 16.93
C ASN A 141 -10.60 8.56 17.21
N VAL A 142 -10.75 9.45 16.26
CA VAL A 142 -10.40 10.86 16.49
C VAL A 142 -11.62 11.54 17.08
N GLY A 143 -11.57 11.76 18.34
CA GLY A 143 -12.66 12.44 19.02
C GLY A 143 -13.18 11.73 20.19
#